data_97e2a9384ada332e62a143d6254c40bd
#
_entry.id   97e2a9384ada332e62a143d6254c40bd
#
_cell.length_a   1.000
_cell.length_b   1.000
_cell.length_c   1.000
_cell.angle_alpha   90.00
_cell.angle_beta   90.00
_cell.angle_gamma   90.00
#
_symmetry.space_group_name_H-M   'P 1'
#
loop_
_entity.id
_entity.type
_entity.pdbx_description
1 polymer ?
#
loop_
_entity_poly.entity_id
_entity_poly.type
_entity_poly.pdbx_seq_one_letter_code
_entity_poly.pdbx_strand_id
1 'polypeptide(L)'
;MDYYSSQISKLIEELSRLPGIGPKSAQRLAFHLIHMPKEQVKELADSMVDARENVRYCSCCYTLTDQEICPICRNSKRDHKTIMVVETTRDLAAYEKTGKYEGVYHVLHGAISPMLGIGPGDIKLKELMQRLQEDVNEVIIATNSSLEGETTAMYISKLIKPTGIKVSRIASGVPVGGDLEYIDEVTLLRALEGRTEL
;
A
#
# COMPACT_ATOMS: atom_id res chain seq x y z
N MET A 1 -28.12 -11.72 28.11
CA MET A 1 -27.75 -11.22 29.47
C MET A 1 -26.43 -10.49 29.32
N ASP A 2 -26.44 -9.17 29.54
CA ASP A 2 -25.21 -8.39 29.54
C ASP A 2 -24.49 -8.62 30.88
N TYR A 3 -23.39 -9.35 30.86
CA TYR A 3 -22.56 -9.61 32.04
C TYR A 3 -21.71 -8.40 32.47
N TYR A 4 -21.66 -7.36 31.63
CA TYR A 4 -20.84 -6.16 31.86
C TYR A 4 -21.69 -4.88 31.91
N SER A 5 -21.12 -3.82 32.45
CA SER A 5 -21.77 -2.51 32.39
C SER A 5 -21.94 -2.05 30.93
N SER A 6 -22.91 -1.17 30.70
CA SER A 6 -23.20 -0.66 29.35
C SER A 6 -21.95 -0.02 28.67
N GLN A 7 -21.10 0.65 29.44
CA GLN A 7 -19.88 1.28 28.93
C GLN A 7 -18.84 0.25 28.51
N ILE A 8 -18.69 -0.84 29.28
CA ILE A 8 -17.78 -1.94 28.93
C ILE A 8 -18.27 -2.66 27.67
N SER A 9 -19.56 -2.98 27.61
CA SER A 9 -20.17 -3.65 26.46
C SER A 9 -20.01 -2.81 25.18
N LYS A 10 -20.25 -1.50 25.25
CA LYS A 10 -20.06 -0.58 24.13
C LYS A 10 -18.61 -0.52 23.65
N LEU A 11 -17.64 -0.44 24.57
CA LEU A 11 -16.22 -0.42 24.22
C LEU A 11 -15.81 -1.72 23.51
N ILE A 12 -16.27 -2.88 24.00
CA ILE A 12 -16.02 -4.18 23.37
C ILE A 12 -16.62 -4.21 21.96
N GLU A 13 -17.85 -3.71 21.79
CA GLU A 13 -18.51 -3.65 20.50
C GLU A 13 -17.72 -2.80 19.50
N GLU A 14 -17.32 -1.59 19.85
CA GLU A 14 -16.55 -0.70 18.96
C GLU A 14 -15.19 -1.30 18.59
N LEU A 15 -14.49 -1.91 19.55
CA LEU A 15 -13.24 -2.60 19.25
C LEU A 15 -13.43 -3.82 18.34
N SER A 16 -14.57 -4.52 18.45
CA SER A 16 -14.89 -5.67 17.60
C SER A 16 -15.18 -5.29 16.13
N ARG A 17 -15.49 -4.02 15.85
CA ARG A 17 -15.69 -3.49 14.50
C ARG A 17 -14.37 -3.32 13.73
N LEU A 18 -13.25 -3.33 14.45
CA LEU A 18 -11.94 -3.20 13.82
C LEU A 18 -11.56 -4.49 13.08
N PRO A 19 -11.05 -4.42 11.83
CA PRO A 19 -10.71 -5.59 11.06
C PRO A 19 -9.63 -6.43 11.76
N GLY A 20 -9.85 -7.74 11.82
CA GLY A 20 -8.96 -8.69 12.48
C GLY A 20 -9.12 -8.76 14.02
N ILE A 21 -10.01 -7.97 14.62
CA ILE A 21 -10.28 -8.03 16.06
C ILE A 21 -11.60 -8.77 16.29
N GLY A 22 -11.48 -10.03 16.72
CA GLY A 22 -12.64 -10.81 17.14
C GLY A 22 -13.12 -10.48 18.56
N PRO A 23 -14.32 -10.98 18.95
CA PRO A 23 -14.93 -10.65 20.24
C PRO A 23 -14.03 -10.90 21.46
N LYS A 24 -13.27 -12.01 21.47
CA LYS A 24 -12.35 -12.32 22.58
C LYS A 24 -11.18 -11.34 22.69
N SER A 25 -10.64 -10.92 21.53
CA SER A 25 -9.57 -9.92 21.47
C SER A 25 -10.08 -8.54 21.88
N ALA A 26 -11.26 -8.15 21.39
CA ALA A 26 -11.92 -6.90 21.77
C ALA A 26 -12.17 -6.80 23.27
N GLN A 27 -12.69 -7.89 23.87
CA GLN A 27 -12.89 -7.97 25.32
C GLN A 27 -11.56 -7.76 26.07
N ARG A 28 -10.50 -8.45 25.66
CA ARG A 28 -9.18 -8.35 26.29
C ARG A 28 -8.59 -6.95 26.19
N LEU A 29 -8.75 -6.30 25.01
CA LEU A 29 -8.33 -4.91 24.79
C LEU A 29 -9.14 -3.94 25.64
N ALA A 30 -10.47 -4.09 25.73
CA ALA A 30 -11.34 -3.24 26.53
C ALA A 30 -10.94 -3.26 28.00
N PHE A 31 -10.72 -4.44 28.57
CA PHE A 31 -10.27 -4.55 29.96
C PHE A 31 -8.86 -3.99 30.18
N HIS A 32 -7.96 -4.15 29.21
CA HIS A 32 -6.65 -3.51 29.27
C HIS A 32 -6.77 -1.99 29.33
N LEU A 33 -7.54 -1.39 28.42
CA LEU A 33 -7.77 0.06 28.38
C LEU A 33 -8.39 0.60 29.68
N ILE A 34 -9.35 -0.14 30.28
CA ILE A 34 -9.99 0.25 31.55
C ILE A 34 -8.99 0.30 32.70
N HIS A 35 -7.95 -0.55 32.71
CA HIS A 35 -6.92 -0.58 33.73
C HIS A 35 -5.75 0.36 33.46
N MET A 36 -5.67 0.95 32.28
CA MET A 36 -4.64 1.95 31.96
C MET A 36 -4.92 3.28 32.71
N PRO A 37 -3.86 4.10 32.97
CA PRO A 37 -4.04 5.47 33.40
C PRO A 37 -4.89 6.28 32.43
N LYS A 38 -5.78 7.12 32.93
CA LYS A 38 -6.72 7.92 32.11
C LYS A 38 -6.01 8.77 31.05
N GLU A 39 -4.85 9.31 31.43
CA GLU A 39 -4.01 10.15 30.57
C GLU A 39 -3.54 9.37 29.34
N GLN A 40 -3.09 8.13 29.51
CA GLN A 40 -2.65 7.28 28.40
C GLN A 40 -3.82 6.86 27.47
N VAL A 41 -4.99 6.60 28.07
CA VAL A 41 -6.21 6.31 27.28
C VAL A 41 -6.61 7.54 26.46
N LYS A 42 -6.51 8.73 27.04
CA LYS A 42 -6.80 9.98 26.34
C LYS A 42 -5.80 10.22 25.20
N GLU A 43 -4.50 10.07 25.43
CA GLU A 43 -3.46 10.19 24.40
C GLU A 43 -3.72 9.24 23.22
N LEU A 44 -4.10 7.99 23.49
CA LEU A 44 -4.45 7.02 22.45
C LEU A 44 -5.67 7.48 21.64
N ALA A 45 -6.72 7.92 22.33
CA ALA A 45 -7.93 8.41 21.68
C ALA A 45 -7.66 9.66 20.83
N ASP A 46 -6.94 10.63 21.38
CA ASP A 46 -6.55 11.85 20.68
C ASP A 46 -5.69 11.52 19.44
N SER A 47 -4.73 10.60 19.55
CA SER A 47 -3.89 10.15 18.43
C SER A 47 -4.70 9.51 17.29
N MET A 48 -5.76 8.75 17.59
CA MET A 48 -6.65 8.19 16.59
C MET A 48 -7.44 9.29 15.86
N VAL A 49 -7.96 10.26 16.59
CA VAL A 49 -8.71 11.38 16.04
C VAL A 49 -7.79 12.24 15.17
N ASP A 50 -6.64 12.65 15.70
CA ASP A 50 -5.65 13.48 15.00
C ASP A 50 -5.20 12.83 13.70
N ALA A 51 -4.90 11.54 13.73
CA ALA A 51 -4.51 10.81 12.53
C ALA A 51 -5.63 10.82 11.47
N ARG A 52 -6.89 10.65 11.89
CA ARG A 52 -8.04 10.66 10.97
C ARG A 52 -8.31 12.04 10.38
N GLU A 53 -8.10 13.11 11.15
CA GLU A 53 -8.37 14.50 10.74
C GLU A 53 -7.24 15.08 9.90
N ASN A 54 -5.99 14.78 10.22
CA ASN A 54 -4.83 15.45 9.65
C ASN A 54 -4.15 14.67 8.52
N VAL A 55 -4.31 13.32 8.45
CA VAL A 55 -3.74 12.53 7.36
C VAL A 55 -4.60 12.70 6.09
N ARG A 56 -3.94 13.05 4.99
CA ARG A 56 -4.52 13.28 3.67
C ARG A 56 -3.69 12.59 2.58
N TYR A 57 -4.12 12.68 1.35
CA TYR A 57 -3.32 12.25 0.22
C TYR A 57 -2.34 13.34 -0.20
N CYS A 58 -1.09 12.94 -0.46
CA CYS A 58 -0.12 13.79 -1.14
C CYS A 58 -0.68 14.23 -2.51
N SER A 59 -0.67 15.53 -2.79
CA SER A 59 -1.18 16.08 -4.06
C SER A 59 -0.44 15.56 -5.30
N CYS A 60 0.79 15.03 -5.14
CA CYS A 60 1.62 14.54 -6.23
C CYS A 60 1.53 13.02 -6.41
N CYS A 61 1.79 12.22 -5.36
CA CYS A 61 1.92 10.76 -5.46
C CYS A 61 0.78 9.98 -4.83
N TYR A 62 -0.16 10.64 -4.19
CA TYR A 62 -1.31 10.05 -3.50
C TYR A 62 -0.97 9.16 -2.29
N THR A 63 0.28 9.12 -1.81
CA THR A 63 0.55 8.48 -0.52
C THR A 63 -0.13 9.22 0.63
N LEU A 64 -0.37 8.53 1.73
CA LEU A 64 -0.89 9.16 2.95
C LEU A 64 0.21 10.01 3.60
N THR A 65 -0.13 11.25 3.98
CA THR A 65 0.78 12.21 4.58
C THR A 65 0.00 13.25 5.40
N ASP A 66 0.65 13.90 6.33
CA ASP A 66 0.14 15.06 7.09
C ASP A 66 0.38 16.40 6.38
N GLN A 67 1.09 16.40 5.24
CA GLN A 67 1.47 17.57 4.47
C GLN A 67 0.78 17.57 3.10
N GLU A 68 0.73 18.73 2.43
CA GLU A 68 0.20 18.83 1.06
C GLU A 68 1.03 17.97 0.08
N ILE A 69 2.37 18.05 0.17
CA ILE A 69 3.31 17.27 -0.60
C ILE A 69 4.15 16.45 0.37
N CYS A 70 4.18 15.13 0.21
CA CYS A 70 4.92 14.24 1.09
C CYS A 70 6.44 14.50 1.04
N PRO A 71 7.20 14.07 2.07
CA PRO A 71 8.66 14.27 2.11
C PRO A 71 9.40 13.68 0.91
N ILE A 72 8.91 12.57 0.34
CA ILE A 72 9.53 11.92 -0.82
C ILE A 72 9.37 12.80 -2.07
N CYS A 73 8.16 13.26 -2.37
CA CYS A 73 7.89 14.10 -3.54
C CYS A 73 8.53 15.50 -3.44
N ARG A 74 8.74 16.00 -2.23
CA ARG A 74 9.39 17.29 -1.99
C ARG A 74 10.92 17.23 -2.06
N ASN A 75 11.49 16.04 -1.95
CA ASN A 75 12.94 15.86 -1.94
C ASN A 75 13.53 16.02 -3.36
N SER A 76 14.20 17.14 -3.61
CA SER A 76 14.84 17.45 -4.89
C SER A 76 16.05 16.55 -5.25
N LYS A 77 16.53 15.74 -4.29
CA LYS A 77 17.60 14.77 -4.55
C LYS A 77 17.07 13.48 -5.17
N ARG A 78 15.75 13.26 -5.17
CA ARG A 78 15.12 12.12 -5.81
C ARG A 78 15.06 12.29 -7.32
N ASP A 79 15.16 11.18 -8.04
CA ASP A 79 14.90 11.15 -9.47
C ASP A 79 13.39 11.22 -9.75
N HIS A 80 12.91 12.40 -10.09
CA HIS A 80 11.49 12.62 -10.40
C HIS A 80 11.07 12.09 -11.78
N LYS A 81 12.04 11.66 -12.61
CA LYS A 81 11.78 11.08 -13.93
C LYS A 81 11.52 9.56 -13.88
N THR A 82 11.76 8.93 -12.74
CA THR A 82 11.48 7.51 -12.49
C THR A 82 10.38 7.36 -11.44
N ILE A 83 9.24 6.81 -11.86
CA ILE A 83 8.05 6.66 -11.02
C ILE A 83 7.80 5.17 -10.75
N MET A 84 7.79 4.77 -9.47
CA MET A 84 7.35 3.44 -9.06
C MET A 84 5.86 3.47 -8.70
N VAL A 85 5.06 2.65 -9.37
CA VAL A 85 3.62 2.52 -9.14
C VAL A 85 3.35 1.36 -8.20
N VAL A 86 2.72 1.64 -7.07
CA VAL A 86 2.36 0.68 -6.03
C VAL A 86 0.87 0.71 -5.72
N GLU A 87 0.33 -0.35 -5.13
CA GLU A 87 -1.11 -0.42 -4.80
C GLU A 87 -1.46 0.39 -3.55
N THR A 88 -0.59 0.37 -2.53
CA THR A 88 -0.87 0.98 -1.23
C THR A 88 0.32 1.78 -0.68
N THR A 89 0.04 2.67 0.28
CA THR A 89 1.10 3.36 1.04
C THR A 89 2.01 2.38 1.81
N ARG A 90 1.49 1.20 2.18
CA ARG A 90 2.28 0.17 2.87
C ARG A 90 3.34 -0.44 1.95
N ASP A 91 3.00 -0.64 0.68
CA ASP A 91 3.94 -1.13 -0.33
C ASP A 91 5.05 -0.12 -0.58
N LEU A 92 4.69 1.17 -0.71
CA LEU A 92 5.66 2.26 -0.77
C LEU A 92 6.62 2.22 0.43
N ALA A 93 6.09 2.10 1.64
CA ALA A 93 6.90 2.06 2.86
C ALA A 93 7.83 0.83 2.89
N ALA A 94 7.42 -0.30 2.30
CA ALA A 94 8.27 -1.49 2.19
C ALA A 94 9.47 -1.24 1.27
N TYR A 95 9.28 -0.56 0.13
CA TYR A 95 10.38 -0.18 -0.76
C TYR A 95 11.30 0.87 -0.13
N GLU A 96 10.77 1.88 0.54
CA GLU A 96 11.57 2.90 1.24
C GLU A 96 12.48 2.29 2.31
N LYS A 97 12.03 1.25 3.01
CA LYS A 97 12.85 0.52 3.99
C LYS A 97 14.11 -0.12 3.38
N THR A 98 14.12 -0.39 2.08
CA THR A 98 15.32 -0.93 1.41
C THR A 98 16.45 0.10 1.33
N GLY A 99 16.14 1.39 1.34
CA GLY A 99 17.06 2.49 1.21
C GLY A 99 17.82 2.55 -0.12
N LYS A 100 17.33 1.83 -1.15
CA LYS A 100 18.03 1.70 -2.45
C LYS A 100 17.28 2.37 -3.61
N TYR A 101 15.98 2.62 -3.45
CA TYR A 101 15.21 3.26 -4.51
C TYR A 101 15.35 4.78 -4.43
N GLU A 102 15.80 5.39 -5.51
CA GLU A 102 16.08 6.83 -5.60
C GLU A 102 15.00 7.63 -6.35
N GLY A 103 14.06 6.94 -7.00
CA GLY A 103 12.93 7.56 -7.69
C GLY A 103 11.81 8.01 -6.77
N VAL A 104 10.69 8.42 -7.38
CA VAL A 104 9.45 8.80 -6.68
C VAL A 104 8.35 7.75 -6.91
N TYR A 105 7.25 7.87 -6.18
CA TYR A 105 6.18 6.88 -6.21
C TYR A 105 4.87 7.44 -6.77
N HIS A 106 3.98 6.53 -7.12
CA HIS A 106 2.55 6.78 -7.32
C HIS A 106 1.73 5.66 -6.67
N VAL A 107 0.82 6.03 -5.78
CA VAL A 107 -0.02 5.09 -5.03
C VAL A 107 -1.40 5.01 -5.65
N LEU A 108 -1.80 3.82 -6.10
CA LEU A 108 -3.08 3.59 -6.78
C LEU A 108 -4.27 3.53 -5.83
N HIS A 109 -4.07 3.19 -4.56
CA HIS A 109 -5.10 2.88 -3.56
C HIS A 109 -6.03 1.72 -3.95
N GLY A 110 -5.47 0.71 -4.60
CA GLY A 110 -6.17 -0.51 -5.00
C GLY A 110 -5.59 -1.14 -6.26
N ALA A 111 -6.27 -2.16 -6.73
CA ALA A 111 -5.99 -2.86 -7.99
C ALA A 111 -7.30 -3.08 -8.76
N ILE A 112 -7.21 -3.20 -10.08
CA ILE A 112 -8.36 -3.54 -10.93
C ILE A 112 -8.81 -4.95 -10.59
N SER A 113 -10.07 -5.10 -10.18
CA SER A 113 -10.68 -6.38 -9.85
C SER A 113 -12.10 -6.45 -10.42
N PRO A 114 -12.28 -7.02 -11.62
CA PRO A 114 -13.61 -7.16 -12.21
C PRO A 114 -14.56 -7.96 -11.33
N MET A 115 -14.05 -8.95 -10.57
CA MET A 115 -14.86 -9.76 -9.67
C MET A 115 -15.43 -8.96 -8.49
N LEU A 116 -14.72 -7.93 -8.03
CA LEU A 116 -15.15 -7.02 -6.98
C LEU A 116 -15.81 -5.75 -7.52
N GLY A 117 -15.99 -5.63 -8.84
CA GLY A 117 -16.54 -4.45 -9.49
C GLY A 117 -15.60 -3.24 -9.48
N ILE A 118 -14.30 -3.43 -9.18
CA ILE A 118 -13.30 -2.36 -9.14
C ILE A 118 -12.72 -2.17 -10.54
N GLY A 119 -13.03 -1.03 -11.15
CA GLY A 119 -12.50 -0.65 -12.46
C GLY A 119 -11.34 0.34 -12.39
N PRO A 120 -10.78 0.72 -13.55
CA PRO A 120 -9.69 1.70 -13.64
C PRO A 120 -10.05 3.09 -13.07
N GLY A 121 -11.33 3.43 -13.02
CA GLY A 121 -11.83 4.71 -12.48
C GLY A 121 -11.91 4.75 -10.96
N ASP A 122 -11.85 3.60 -10.29
CA ASP A 122 -11.97 3.48 -8.85
C ASP A 122 -10.62 3.58 -8.12
N ILE A 123 -9.53 3.53 -8.88
CA ILE A 123 -8.15 3.66 -8.39
C ILE A 123 -7.50 4.92 -8.97
N LYS A 124 -6.35 5.35 -8.41
CA LYS A 124 -5.63 6.58 -8.81
C LYS A 124 -4.87 6.44 -10.14
N LEU A 125 -5.48 5.81 -11.12
CA LEU A 125 -4.89 5.59 -12.43
C LEU A 125 -5.01 6.82 -13.35
N LYS A 126 -6.13 7.54 -13.31
CA LYS A 126 -6.31 8.78 -14.06
C LYS A 126 -5.26 9.81 -13.67
N GLU A 127 -5.00 9.92 -12.38
CA GLU A 127 -4.02 10.83 -11.81
C GLU A 127 -2.58 10.41 -12.18
N LEU A 128 -2.31 9.10 -12.27
CA LEU A 128 -1.05 8.62 -12.83
C LEU A 128 -0.86 9.11 -14.27
N MET A 129 -1.85 8.89 -15.13
CA MET A 129 -1.78 9.31 -16.54
C MET A 129 -1.61 10.82 -16.72
N GLN A 130 -2.20 11.63 -15.86
CA GLN A 130 -1.97 13.08 -15.86
C GLN A 130 -0.53 13.42 -15.51
N ARG A 131 0.04 12.76 -14.51
CA ARG A 131 1.43 12.95 -14.07
C ARG A 131 2.44 12.54 -15.14
N LEU A 132 2.13 11.57 -15.99
CA LEU A 132 2.99 11.13 -17.08
C LEU A 132 3.05 12.11 -18.27
N GLN A 133 2.32 13.22 -18.23
CA GLN A 133 2.46 14.32 -19.20
C GLN A 133 3.69 15.21 -18.90
N GLU A 134 4.30 15.03 -17.73
CA GLU A 134 5.57 15.64 -17.37
C GLU A 134 6.75 14.88 -17.98
N ASP A 135 7.98 15.34 -17.72
CA ASP A 135 9.22 14.71 -18.23
C ASP A 135 9.54 13.44 -17.41
N VAL A 136 8.86 12.33 -17.76
CA VAL A 136 9.02 11.01 -17.14
C VAL A 136 9.73 10.06 -18.10
N ASN A 137 10.82 9.43 -17.65
CA ASN A 137 11.61 8.48 -18.44
C ASN A 137 11.18 7.03 -18.23
N GLU A 138 10.84 6.66 -16.98
CA GLU A 138 10.52 5.28 -16.65
C GLU A 138 9.37 5.19 -15.64
N VAL A 139 8.49 4.23 -15.87
CA VAL A 139 7.47 3.78 -14.92
C VAL A 139 7.78 2.33 -14.53
N ILE A 140 8.08 2.12 -13.25
CA ILE A 140 8.30 0.80 -12.67
C ILE A 140 6.99 0.35 -12.04
N ILE A 141 6.39 -0.72 -12.56
CA ILE A 141 5.14 -1.26 -12.02
C ILE A 141 5.49 -2.24 -10.90
N ALA A 142 5.08 -1.91 -9.67
CA ALA A 142 5.33 -2.68 -8.46
C ALA A 142 4.01 -3.05 -7.74
N THR A 143 2.98 -3.41 -8.51
CA THR A 143 1.75 -4.01 -7.99
C THR A 143 2.03 -5.44 -7.50
N ASN A 144 1.18 -5.95 -6.60
CA ASN A 144 1.33 -7.29 -6.05
C ASN A 144 1.32 -8.38 -7.15
N SER A 145 1.88 -9.55 -6.84
CA SER A 145 1.87 -10.72 -7.75
C SER A 145 0.55 -11.51 -7.69
N SER A 146 -0.55 -10.86 -7.27
CA SER A 146 -1.91 -11.38 -7.34
C SER A 146 -2.49 -11.26 -8.76
N LEU A 147 -3.60 -11.94 -9.03
CA LEU A 147 -4.31 -11.84 -10.30
C LEU A 147 -4.72 -10.38 -10.60
N GLU A 148 -5.21 -9.67 -9.60
CA GLU A 148 -5.60 -8.27 -9.68
C GLU A 148 -4.40 -7.36 -9.95
N GLY A 149 -3.29 -7.60 -9.25
CA GLY A 149 -2.06 -6.82 -9.43
C GLY A 149 -1.43 -7.04 -10.81
N GLU A 150 -1.42 -8.27 -11.33
CA GLU A 150 -0.97 -8.56 -12.70
C GLU A 150 -1.91 -7.95 -13.74
N THR A 151 -3.22 -8.04 -13.55
CA THR A 151 -4.21 -7.40 -14.44
C THR A 151 -4.00 -5.89 -14.48
N THR A 152 -3.79 -5.28 -13.32
CA THR A 152 -3.52 -3.84 -13.19
C THR A 152 -2.21 -3.48 -13.88
N ALA A 153 -1.15 -4.28 -13.71
CA ALA A 153 0.14 -4.06 -14.36
C ALA A 153 0.02 -4.10 -15.88
N MET A 154 -0.66 -5.11 -16.43
CA MET A 154 -0.90 -5.23 -17.87
C MET A 154 -1.71 -4.07 -18.42
N TYR A 155 -2.75 -3.64 -17.70
CA TYR A 155 -3.58 -2.51 -18.09
C TYR A 155 -2.76 -1.21 -18.15
N ILE A 156 -1.99 -0.90 -17.09
CA ILE A 156 -1.11 0.27 -17.02
C ILE A 156 -0.07 0.23 -18.15
N SER A 157 0.59 -0.90 -18.33
CA SER A 157 1.59 -1.08 -19.38
C SER A 157 1.01 -0.80 -20.78
N LYS A 158 -0.20 -1.29 -21.06
CA LYS A 158 -0.90 -1.05 -22.34
C LYS A 158 -1.20 0.42 -22.57
N LEU A 159 -1.56 1.17 -21.53
CA LEU A 159 -1.83 2.61 -21.62
C LEU A 159 -0.55 3.43 -21.83
N ILE A 160 0.56 3.06 -21.17
CA ILE A 160 1.79 3.84 -21.19
C ILE A 160 2.67 3.55 -22.41
N LYS A 161 2.74 2.30 -22.88
CA LYS A 161 3.60 1.92 -24.02
C LYS A 161 3.51 2.86 -25.25
N PRO A 162 2.32 3.32 -25.67
CA PRO A 162 2.20 4.23 -26.84
C PRO A 162 2.85 5.60 -26.62
N THR A 163 3.12 6.01 -25.38
CA THR A 163 3.72 7.32 -25.06
C THR A 163 5.24 7.34 -25.24
N GLY A 164 5.87 6.19 -25.44
CA GLY A 164 7.32 6.07 -25.53
C GLY A 164 8.06 6.03 -24.17
N ILE A 165 7.35 6.18 -23.06
CA ILE A 165 7.92 6.05 -21.71
C ILE A 165 8.30 4.58 -21.49
N LYS A 166 9.50 4.34 -20.93
CA LYS A 166 9.93 3.00 -20.55
C LYS A 166 9.04 2.45 -19.46
N VAL A 167 8.49 1.26 -19.66
CA VAL A 167 7.69 0.55 -18.66
C VAL A 167 8.41 -0.72 -18.26
N SER A 168 8.71 -0.85 -16.99
CA SER A 168 9.31 -2.05 -16.39
C SER A 168 8.42 -2.61 -15.27
N ARG A 169 8.64 -3.87 -14.93
CA ARG A 169 7.98 -4.54 -13.81
C ARG A 169 9.04 -5.03 -12.84
N ILE A 170 8.72 -4.99 -11.56
CA ILE A 170 9.58 -5.63 -10.55
C ILE A 170 9.74 -7.11 -10.89
N ALA A 171 10.94 -7.65 -10.65
CA ALA A 171 11.23 -9.06 -10.87
C ALA A 171 10.35 -9.95 -9.99
N SER A 172 9.93 -11.08 -10.55
CA SER A 172 9.28 -12.17 -9.83
C SER A 172 10.23 -13.35 -9.77
N GLY A 173 10.34 -14.01 -8.60
CA GLY A 173 11.23 -15.15 -8.48
C GLY A 173 11.34 -15.70 -7.08
N VAL A 174 12.29 -16.61 -6.90
CA VAL A 174 12.54 -17.27 -5.63
C VAL A 174 13.03 -16.27 -4.58
N PRO A 175 12.43 -16.24 -3.38
CA PRO A 175 12.87 -15.36 -2.31
C PRO A 175 14.28 -15.74 -1.82
N VAL A 176 15.05 -14.73 -1.43
CA VAL A 176 16.40 -14.95 -0.87
C VAL A 176 16.30 -15.77 0.42
N GLY A 177 17.09 -16.87 0.50
CA GLY A 177 17.09 -17.80 1.62
C GLY A 177 16.01 -18.87 1.56
N GLY A 178 15.27 -18.94 0.45
CA GLY A 178 14.31 -20.04 0.22
C GLY A 178 14.96 -21.24 -0.44
N ASP A 179 14.61 -22.46 0.04
CA ASP A 179 15.00 -23.72 -0.58
C ASP A 179 14.08 -24.01 -1.78
N LEU A 180 14.65 -24.37 -2.93
CA LEU A 180 13.90 -24.58 -4.18
C LEU A 180 12.82 -25.66 -4.07
N GLU A 181 13.03 -26.67 -3.23
CA GLU A 181 12.08 -27.77 -3.06
C GLU A 181 10.74 -27.36 -2.42
N TYR A 182 10.70 -26.19 -1.73
CA TYR A 182 9.48 -25.66 -1.10
C TYR A 182 8.81 -24.56 -1.91
N ILE A 183 9.36 -24.23 -3.08
CA ILE A 183 8.82 -23.18 -3.94
C ILE A 183 7.81 -23.78 -4.93
N ASP A 184 6.66 -23.11 -5.09
CA ASP A 184 5.64 -23.55 -6.04
C ASP A 184 6.10 -23.47 -7.50
N GLU A 185 5.48 -24.30 -8.35
CA GLU A 185 5.85 -24.44 -9.76
C GLU A 185 5.75 -23.14 -10.55
N VAL A 186 4.77 -22.28 -10.24
CA VAL A 186 4.57 -21.01 -10.94
C VAL A 186 5.69 -20.04 -10.61
N THR A 187 6.09 -19.96 -9.35
CA THR A 187 7.21 -19.11 -8.91
C THR A 187 8.54 -19.59 -9.52
N LEU A 188 8.78 -20.91 -9.56
CA LEU A 188 9.97 -21.48 -10.21
C LEU A 188 10.00 -21.16 -11.71
N LEU A 189 8.85 -21.31 -12.40
CA LEU A 189 8.74 -20.98 -13.83
C LEU A 189 9.06 -19.50 -14.08
N ARG A 190 8.49 -18.60 -13.32
CA ARG A 190 8.75 -17.14 -13.44
C ARG A 190 10.22 -16.82 -13.16
N ALA A 191 10.84 -17.47 -12.18
CA ALA A 191 12.26 -17.28 -11.88
C ALA A 191 13.15 -17.74 -13.04
N LEU A 192 12.79 -18.87 -13.70
CA LEU A 192 13.49 -19.39 -14.87
C LEU A 192 13.33 -18.46 -16.09
N GLU A 193 12.13 -17.95 -16.34
CA GLU A 193 11.84 -17.03 -17.45
C GLU A 193 12.54 -15.68 -17.23
N GLY A 194 12.55 -15.17 -15.99
CA GLY A 194 13.18 -13.91 -15.61
C GLY A 194 14.68 -14.00 -15.29
N ARG A 195 15.35 -15.14 -15.56
CA ARG A 195 16.77 -15.31 -15.28
C ARG A 195 17.63 -14.25 -15.96
N THR A 196 18.64 -13.80 -15.26
CA THR A 196 19.64 -12.84 -15.75
C THR A 196 20.97 -13.54 -15.99
N GLU A 197 21.72 -13.04 -16.97
CA GLU A 197 23.11 -13.45 -17.22
C GLU A 197 24.02 -12.90 -16.10
N LEU A 198 24.99 -13.73 -15.65
CA LEU A 198 25.92 -13.37 -14.57
C LEU A 198 27.21 -12.71 -15.11
#